data_4af31ee3aec2755cea4c7a516f75f2ea
#
_entry.id   4af31ee3aec2755cea4c7a516f75f2ea
#
_cell.length_a   1.000
_cell.length_b   1.000
_cell.length_c   1.000
_cell.angle_alpha   90.00
_cell.angle_beta   90.00
_cell.angle_gamma   90.00
#
_symmetry.space_group_name_H-M   'P 1'
#
loop_
_entity.id
_entity.type
_entity.pdbx_description
1 polymer ?
#
loop_
_entity_poly.entity_id
_entity_poly.type
_entity_poly.pdbx_seq_one_letter_code
_entity_poly.pdbx_strand_id
1 'polypeptide(L)'
;MLTVHLAMTGDPATITIAAKASGDPFVEAMRELAGDIATFSHGPIDTMPERCEVLIGGGVDPEQLAAAEHLHTIIVPWAGIPEKLVESVAASERRDIAIRNIHHNAASSAEIAIGLLIAASRGIAILDRRLRSGDWRPRYEPRPTRRLDGSRATVLGRGAIGSRIARALTGLGMEVETLGRPPAGGRWEADQLVRRIEGGLVLIAAIPLLSETRGLINGQVLDAIPDGIFVNICRAEVVVEDDLYDRLSDGRLFAAGLDVWWRIPETIEEQMDHPPGNRPFQDLDNVVMTPKVGGGLGEPEIERRRAEEVAAILRELAT
;
A
#
# COMPACT_ATOMS: atom_id res chain seq x y z
N MET A 1 2.52 -29.18 17.40
CA MET A 1 3.37 -27.97 17.32
C MET A 1 3.70 -27.75 15.86
N LEU A 2 3.31 -26.62 15.30
CA LEU A 2 3.50 -26.31 13.89
C LEU A 2 4.97 -26.10 13.55
N THR A 3 5.41 -26.53 12.37
CA THR A 3 6.73 -26.21 11.80
C THR A 3 6.59 -25.01 10.85
N VAL A 4 7.14 -23.88 11.25
CA VAL A 4 6.97 -22.59 10.57
C VAL A 4 8.29 -22.08 10.03
N HIS A 5 8.33 -21.66 8.76
CA HIS A 5 9.46 -20.98 8.16
C HIS A 5 9.13 -19.52 7.87
N LEU A 6 9.98 -18.62 8.38
CA LEU A 6 9.94 -17.19 8.10
C LEU A 6 10.87 -16.92 6.90
N ALA A 7 10.28 -16.86 5.72
CA ALA A 7 11.05 -16.54 4.52
C ALA A 7 11.37 -15.04 4.50
N MET A 8 12.67 -14.75 4.55
CA MET A 8 13.21 -13.40 4.39
C MET A 8 13.23 -12.98 2.92
N THR A 9 12.14 -13.26 2.20
CA THR A 9 11.94 -12.85 0.81
C THR A 9 10.85 -11.80 0.78
N GLY A 10 11.23 -10.60 0.77
CA GLY A 10 10.38 -9.44 0.59
C GLY A 10 11.14 -8.41 -0.21
N ASP A 11 10.49 -7.35 -0.56
CA ASP A 11 11.06 -6.13 -1.10
C ASP A 11 12.51 -5.92 -0.57
N PRO A 12 13.55 -5.87 -1.43
CA PRO A 12 14.94 -5.67 -1.02
C PRO A 12 15.15 -4.50 -0.06
N ALA A 13 14.29 -3.46 -0.15
CA ALA A 13 14.29 -2.35 0.79
C ALA A 13 13.92 -2.78 2.23
N THR A 14 13.05 -3.79 2.39
CA THR A 14 12.65 -4.34 3.69
C THR A 14 13.75 -5.16 4.33
N ILE A 15 14.47 -5.96 3.52
CA ILE A 15 15.58 -6.81 3.98
C ILE A 15 16.74 -5.98 4.50
N THR A 16 17.02 -4.82 3.91
CA THR A 16 18.20 -4.02 4.23
C THR A 16 18.09 -3.34 5.60
N ILE A 17 16.89 -2.98 6.04
CA ILE A 17 16.66 -2.38 7.37
C ILE A 17 16.67 -3.47 8.45
N ALA A 18 16.06 -4.61 8.19
CA ALA A 18 15.99 -5.74 9.13
C ALA A 18 17.34 -6.47 9.30
N ALA A 19 18.13 -6.60 8.23
CA ALA A 19 19.42 -7.33 8.27
C ALA A 19 20.55 -6.60 9.00
N LYS A 20 20.42 -5.32 9.33
CA LYS A 20 21.44 -4.53 10.04
C LYS A 20 21.31 -4.53 11.56
N ALA A 21 20.20 -4.99 12.11
CA ALA A 21 20.01 -5.09 13.56
C ALA A 21 20.25 -6.54 14.02
N SER A 22 21.04 -6.73 15.04
CA SER A 22 21.12 -7.99 15.76
C SER A 22 19.75 -8.33 16.37
N GLY A 23 19.03 -9.29 15.76
CA GLY A 23 17.66 -9.65 16.09
C GLY A 23 16.65 -8.89 15.21
N ASP A 24 15.95 -9.61 14.33
CA ASP A 24 14.79 -9.08 13.63
C ASP A 24 13.64 -8.95 14.64
N PRO A 25 13.13 -7.73 14.95
CA PRO A 25 12.08 -7.53 15.95
C PRO A 25 10.81 -8.36 15.66
N PHE A 26 10.52 -8.62 14.40
CA PHE A 26 9.40 -9.48 14.01
C PHE A 26 9.66 -10.94 14.36
N VAL A 27 10.87 -11.47 14.09
CA VAL A 27 11.24 -12.86 14.43
C VAL A 27 11.25 -13.07 15.94
N GLU A 28 11.77 -12.10 16.71
CA GLU A 28 11.77 -12.16 18.18
C GLU A 28 10.34 -12.13 18.72
N ALA A 29 9.50 -11.24 18.25
CA ALA A 29 8.10 -11.17 18.63
C ALA A 29 7.32 -12.44 18.25
N MET A 30 7.60 -13.06 17.10
CA MET A 30 6.99 -14.34 16.72
C MET A 30 7.35 -15.47 17.68
N ARG A 31 8.61 -15.54 18.14
CA ARG A 31 9.03 -16.52 19.14
C ARG A 31 8.36 -16.30 20.50
N GLU A 32 8.24 -15.03 20.92
CA GLU A 32 7.54 -14.66 22.16
C GLU A 32 6.05 -15.03 22.09
N LEU A 33 5.38 -14.66 20.97
CA LEU A 33 3.94 -14.72 20.84
C LEU A 33 3.40 -16.11 20.45
N ALA A 34 4.19 -16.96 19.80
CA ALA A 34 3.74 -18.23 19.26
C ALA A 34 4.73 -19.41 19.48
N GLY A 35 5.79 -19.23 20.28
CA GLY A 35 6.78 -20.29 20.55
C GLY A 35 6.22 -21.46 21.35
N ASP A 36 5.05 -21.32 21.97
CA ASP A 36 4.30 -22.37 22.65
C ASP A 36 3.58 -23.32 21.68
N ILE A 37 3.27 -22.87 20.47
CA ILE A 37 2.50 -23.62 19.46
C ILE A 37 3.26 -23.93 18.18
N ALA A 38 4.40 -23.25 17.93
CA ALA A 38 5.17 -23.39 16.70
C ALA A 38 6.68 -23.41 16.94
N THR A 39 7.37 -24.17 16.09
CA THR A 39 8.85 -24.13 15.98
C THR A 39 9.21 -23.29 14.77
N PHE A 40 10.08 -22.30 14.96
CA PHE A 40 10.45 -21.33 13.94
C PHE A 40 11.84 -21.57 13.39
N SER A 41 11.94 -21.66 12.06
CA SER A 41 13.16 -21.41 11.30
C SER A 41 13.06 -20.10 10.53
N HIS A 42 14.16 -19.49 10.13
CA HIS A 42 14.17 -18.26 9.35
C HIS A 42 15.35 -18.24 8.40
N GLY A 43 15.18 -17.63 7.23
CA GLY A 43 16.20 -17.52 6.20
C GLY A 43 15.61 -17.43 4.79
N PRO A 44 16.47 -17.51 3.76
CA PRO A 44 16.03 -17.64 2.38
C PRO A 44 15.09 -18.84 2.20
N ILE A 45 14.20 -18.77 1.21
CA ILE A 45 13.18 -19.82 0.97
C ILE A 45 13.78 -21.21 0.74
N ASP A 46 14.95 -21.30 0.14
CA ASP A 46 15.69 -22.54 -0.11
C ASP A 46 16.23 -23.20 1.16
N THR A 47 16.20 -22.50 2.29
CA THR A 47 16.53 -23.06 3.61
C THR A 47 15.30 -23.52 4.39
N MET A 48 14.14 -23.53 3.75
CA MET A 48 12.89 -24.00 4.35
C MET A 48 13.01 -25.47 4.75
N PRO A 49 12.64 -25.85 5.99
CA PRO A 49 12.66 -27.24 6.43
C PRO A 49 11.75 -28.13 5.58
N GLU A 50 12.15 -29.37 5.32
CA GLU A 50 11.37 -30.34 4.57
C GLU A 50 9.95 -30.54 5.12
N ARG A 51 9.79 -30.49 6.46
CA ARG A 51 8.50 -30.62 7.16
C ARG A 51 7.84 -29.28 7.46
N CYS A 52 8.13 -28.23 6.68
CA CYS A 52 7.49 -26.94 6.85
C CYS A 52 5.98 -27.05 6.57
N GLU A 53 5.16 -26.68 7.52
CA GLU A 53 3.69 -26.68 7.44
C GLU A 53 3.14 -25.30 7.09
N VAL A 54 3.80 -24.24 7.59
CA VAL A 54 3.39 -22.85 7.39
C VAL A 54 4.59 -22.01 6.95
N LEU A 55 4.45 -21.34 5.82
CA LEU A 55 5.41 -20.37 5.31
C LEU A 55 4.91 -18.95 5.61
N ILE A 56 5.74 -18.13 6.26
CA ILE A 56 5.48 -16.70 6.44
C ILE A 56 6.35 -15.93 5.43
N GLY A 57 5.72 -15.36 4.40
CA GLY A 57 6.40 -14.67 3.31
C GLY A 57 5.54 -14.58 2.05
N GLY A 58 6.10 -14.15 0.94
CA GLY A 58 5.35 -13.98 -0.30
C GLY A 58 6.09 -14.29 -1.59
N GLY A 59 7.37 -14.62 -1.50
CA GLY A 59 8.22 -14.89 -2.66
C GLY A 59 8.60 -16.37 -2.75
N VAL A 60 7.77 -17.21 -3.32
CA VAL A 60 8.01 -18.64 -3.53
C VAL A 60 7.68 -19.02 -4.97
N ASP A 61 8.52 -19.81 -5.60
CA ASP A 61 8.35 -20.24 -6.97
C ASP A 61 7.54 -21.56 -7.05
N PRO A 62 6.92 -21.89 -8.21
CA PRO A 62 6.07 -23.08 -8.37
C PRO A 62 6.80 -24.38 -8.06
N GLU A 63 8.08 -24.48 -8.42
CA GLU A 63 8.90 -25.67 -8.16
C GLU A 63 9.16 -25.89 -6.66
N GLN A 64 9.43 -24.81 -5.94
CA GLN A 64 9.59 -24.83 -4.47
C GLN A 64 8.28 -25.24 -3.77
N LEU A 65 7.14 -24.77 -4.26
CA LEU A 65 5.82 -25.17 -3.75
C LEU A 65 5.53 -26.65 -4.02
N ALA A 66 5.86 -27.15 -5.21
CA ALA A 66 5.67 -28.54 -5.58
C ALA A 66 6.52 -29.49 -4.70
N ALA A 67 7.72 -29.06 -4.31
CA ALA A 67 8.63 -29.83 -3.46
C ALA A 67 8.25 -29.79 -1.96
N ALA A 68 7.46 -28.82 -1.53
CA ALA A 68 7.08 -28.61 -0.13
C ALA A 68 5.83 -29.45 0.25
N GLU A 69 5.97 -30.77 0.35
CA GLU A 69 4.86 -31.70 0.54
C GLU A 69 3.98 -31.41 1.77
N HIS A 70 4.58 -30.91 2.87
CA HIS A 70 3.89 -30.64 4.12
C HIS A 70 3.29 -29.24 4.22
N LEU A 71 3.66 -28.33 3.29
CA LEU A 71 3.19 -26.96 3.30
C LEU A 71 1.71 -26.89 2.93
N HIS A 72 0.88 -26.35 3.82
CA HIS A 72 -0.56 -26.16 3.59
C HIS A 72 -1.02 -24.71 3.76
N THR A 73 -0.19 -23.84 4.33
CA THR A 73 -0.57 -22.43 4.52
C THR A 73 0.61 -21.49 4.24
N ILE A 74 0.33 -20.43 3.47
CA ILE A 74 1.24 -19.31 3.29
C ILE A 74 0.61 -18.09 3.92
N ILE A 75 1.30 -17.47 4.89
CA ILE A 75 0.89 -16.22 5.52
C ILE A 75 1.71 -15.10 4.92
N VAL A 76 1.05 -14.20 4.19
CA VAL A 76 1.63 -12.96 3.68
C VAL A 76 1.59 -11.92 4.79
N PRO A 77 2.74 -11.53 5.38
CA PRO A 77 2.76 -10.67 6.57
C PRO A 77 2.57 -9.18 6.25
N TRP A 78 1.69 -8.87 5.27
CA TRP A 78 1.24 -7.53 4.86
C TRP A 78 -0.11 -7.57 4.15
N ALA A 79 -0.70 -6.39 3.88
CA ALA A 79 -2.08 -6.27 3.40
C ALA A 79 -2.32 -6.79 1.98
N GLY A 80 -1.38 -6.60 1.06
CA GLY A 80 -1.56 -7.00 -0.34
C GLY A 80 -0.94 -8.37 -0.62
N ILE A 81 -1.72 -9.34 -1.10
CA ILE A 81 -1.18 -10.61 -1.60
C ILE A 81 -0.47 -10.34 -2.95
N PRO A 82 0.82 -10.71 -3.12
CA PRO A 82 1.51 -10.55 -4.38
C PRO A 82 0.86 -11.37 -5.50
N GLU A 83 0.65 -10.76 -6.68
CA GLU A 83 0.10 -11.45 -7.85
C GLU A 83 0.96 -12.66 -8.22
N LYS A 84 2.28 -12.50 -8.23
CA LYS A 84 3.25 -13.59 -8.48
C LYS A 84 3.05 -14.78 -7.54
N LEU A 85 2.70 -14.57 -6.26
CA LEU A 85 2.41 -15.67 -5.33
C LEU A 85 1.17 -16.45 -5.75
N VAL A 86 0.10 -15.74 -6.15
CA VAL A 86 -1.13 -16.38 -6.62
C VAL A 86 -0.87 -17.20 -7.89
N GLU A 87 -0.09 -16.66 -8.82
CA GLU A 87 0.35 -17.35 -10.04
C GLU A 87 1.22 -18.58 -9.71
N SER A 88 2.17 -18.45 -8.77
CA SER A 88 3.04 -19.56 -8.35
C SER A 88 2.23 -20.70 -7.75
N VAL A 89 1.27 -20.42 -6.87
CA VAL A 89 0.38 -21.44 -6.30
C VAL A 89 -0.47 -22.09 -7.39
N ALA A 90 -1.00 -21.32 -8.32
CA ALA A 90 -1.79 -21.85 -9.43
C ALA A 90 -0.96 -22.76 -10.35
N ALA A 91 0.29 -22.37 -10.65
CA ALA A 91 1.21 -23.11 -11.51
C ALA A 91 1.79 -24.37 -10.85
N SER A 92 1.89 -24.41 -9.53
CA SER A 92 2.38 -25.58 -8.77
C SER A 92 1.36 -26.73 -8.67
N GLU A 93 0.11 -26.50 -9.12
CA GLU A 93 -1.01 -27.43 -8.98
C GLU A 93 -1.42 -27.77 -7.52
N ARG A 94 -0.77 -27.14 -6.53
CA ARG A 94 -1.02 -27.29 -5.09
C ARG A 94 -2.26 -26.50 -4.65
N ARG A 95 -3.44 -27.04 -4.97
CA ARG A 95 -4.74 -26.42 -4.63
C ARG A 95 -5.12 -26.53 -3.15
N ASP A 96 -4.36 -27.30 -2.41
CA ASP A 96 -4.47 -27.49 -0.96
C ASP A 96 -3.81 -26.37 -0.14
N ILE A 97 -3.00 -25.51 -0.77
CA ILE A 97 -2.30 -24.41 -0.11
C ILE A 97 -3.26 -23.21 0.08
N ALA A 98 -3.52 -22.86 1.34
CA ALA A 98 -4.26 -21.66 1.69
C ALA A 98 -3.34 -20.45 1.76
N ILE A 99 -3.72 -19.32 1.12
CA ILE A 99 -3.03 -18.04 1.26
C ILE A 99 -3.81 -17.17 2.25
N ARG A 100 -3.16 -16.73 3.32
CA ARG A 100 -3.69 -15.80 4.32
C ARG A 100 -2.87 -14.52 4.30
N ASN A 101 -3.49 -13.38 4.59
CA ASN A 101 -2.77 -12.11 4.73
C ASN A 101 -3.26 -11.35 5.96
N ILE A 102 -2.52 -10.33 6.37
CA ILE A 102 -2.81 -9.51 7.55
C ILE A 102 -2.96 -8.03 7.18
N HIS A 103 -3.52 -7.25 8.11
CA HIS A 103 -3.85 -5.84 7.88
C HIS A 103 -3.35 -4.93 9.02
N HIS A 104 -2.30 -5.36 9.72
CA HIS A 104 -1.70 -4.70 10.89
C HIS A 104 -1.42 -3.20 10.68
N ASN A 105 -1.03 -2.81 9.47
CA ASN A 105 -0.67 -1.45 9.09
C ASN A 105 -1.83 -0.61 8.53
N ALA A 106 -3.07 -1.09 8.64
CA ALA A 106 -4.21 -0.40 8.04
C ALA A 106 -4.47 0.99 8.66
N ALA A 107 -4.14 1.18 9.92
CA ALA A 107 -4.25 2.48 10.59
C ALA A 107 -3.22 3.47 10.03
N SER A 108 -1.93 3.12 10.05
CA SER A 108 -0.84 3.95 9.51
C SER A 108 -1.06 4.32 8.04
N SER A 109 -1.47 3.35 7.21
CA SER A 109 -1.77 3.60 5.80
C SER A 109 -2.94 4.59 5.61
N ALA A 110 -3.97 4.51 6.47
CA ALA A 110 -5.07 5.46 6.42
C ALA A 110 -4.63 6.86 6.88
N GLU A 111 -3.79 6.96 7.90
CA GLU A 111 -3.25 8.23 8.41
C GLU A 111 -2.41 8.96 7.37
N ILE A 112 -1.53 8.24 6.67
CA ILE A 112 -0.77 8.82 5.55
C ILE A 112 -1.69 9.30 4.43
N ALA A 113 -2.73 8.53 4.07
CA ALA A 113 -3.69 8.97 3.05
C ALA A 113 -4.37 10.30 3.41
N ILE A 114 -4.80 10.43 4.68
CA ILE A 114 -5.42 11.66 5.19
C ILE A 114 -4.40 12.81 5.26
N GLY A 115 -3.19 12.54 5.75
CA GLY A 115 -2.10 13.51 5.78
C GLY A 115 -1.76 14.07 4.40
N LEU A 116 -1.62 13.20 3.40
CA LEU A 116 -1.38 13.56 2.00
C LEU A 116 -2.53 14.40 1.43
N LEU A 117 -3.79 13.99 1.67
CA LEU A 117 -4.97 14.74 1.24
C LEU A 117 -4.99 16.16 1.83
N ILE A 118 -4.81 16.29 3.13
CA ILE A 118 -4.81 17.60 3.81
C ILE A 118 -3.64 18.45 3.30
N ALA A 119 -2.44 17.87 3.18
CA ALA A 119 -1.27 18.57 2.68
C ALA A 119 -1.45 19.06 1.24
N ALA A 120 -2.02 18.23 0.36
CA ALA A 120 -2.31 18.58 -1.02
C ALA A 120 -3.41 19.65 -1.13
N SER A 121 -4.54 19.47 -0.42
CA SER A 121 -5.67 20.41 -0.46
C SER A 121 -5.33 21.80 0.05
N ARG A 122 -4.41 21.91 1.01
CA ARG A 122 -4.03 23.17 1.68
C ARG A 122 -2.68 23.71 1.21
N GLY A 123 -1.91 22.95 0.40
CA GLY A 123 -0.57 23.30 -0.04
C GLY A 123 0.46 23.37 1.07
N ILE A 124 0.33 22.51 2.11
CA ILE A 124 1.15 22.59 3.32
C ILE A 124 2.64 22.42 2.98
N ALA A 125 3.00 21.45 2.12
CA ALA A 125 4.38 21.15 1.79
C ALA A 125 5.13 22.34 1.14
N ILE A 126 4.48 23.06 0.23
CA ILE A 126 5.09 24.23 -0.39
C ILE A 126 5.13 25.43 0.55
N LEU A 127 4.09 25.62 1.38
CA LEU A 127 4.06 26.69 2.37
C LEU A 127 5.14 26.49 3.45
N ASP A 128 5.36 25.27 3.90
CA ASP A 128 6.45 24.92 4.83
C ASP A 128 7.82 25.25 4.24
N ARG A 129 8.10 24.81 2.98
CA ARG A 129 9.37 25.11 2.30
C ARG A 129 9.64 26.61 2.19
N ARG A 130 8.61 27.38 1.82
CA ARG A 130 8.74 28.85 1.68
C ARG A 130 9.00 29.52 3.04
N LEU A 131 8.26 29.14 4.05
CA LEU A 131 8.43 29.75 5.38
C LEU A 131 9.80 29.41 6.00
N ARG A 132 10.35 28.21 5.77
CA ARG A 132 11.72 27.84 6.20
C ARG A 132 12.79 28.71 5.53
N SER A 133 12.54 29.24 4.33
CA SER A 133 13.41 30.21 3.66
C SER A 133 13.10 31.67 4.02
N GLY A 134 12.22 31.93 5.00
CA GLY A 134 11.82 33.27 5.41
C GLY A 134 10.84 33.96 4.48
N ASP A 135 10.22 33.26 3.53
CA ASP A 135 9.28 33.82 2.58
C ASP A 135 7.85 33.85 3.15
N TRP A 136 7.42 35.04 3.59
CA TRP A 136 6.10 35.32 4.13
C TRP A 136 5.07 35.76 3.08
N ARG A 137 5.44 35.92 1.83
CA ARG A 137 4.53 36.37 0.76
C ARG A 137 3.23 35.57 0.66
N PRO A 138 3.22 34.21 0.85
CA PRO A 138 1.97 33.45 0.79
C PRO A 138 0.90 33.85 1.78
N ARG A 139 1.25 34.58 2.86
CA ARG A 139 0.27 35.14 3.79
C ARG A 139 -0.50 36.30 3.15
N TYR A 140 0.14 37.07 2.30
CA TYR A 140 -0.38 38.31 1.71
C TYR A 140 -0.85 38.10 0.26
N GLU A 141 -0.31 37.10 -0.39
CA GLU A 141 -0.64 36.66 -1.73
C GLU A 141 -1.04 35.18 -1.70
N PRO A 142 -2.24 34.85 -1.17
CA PRO A 142 -2.63 33.48 -0.92
C PRO A 142 -2.81 32.72 -2.23
N ARG A 143 -2.26 31.50 -2.29
CA ARG A 143 -2.49 30.57 -3.37
C ARG A 143 -3.86 29.88 -3.25
N PRO A 144 -4.43 29.38 -4.34
CA PRO A 144 -5.65 28.60 -4.28
C PRO A 144 -5.51 27.38 -3.37
N THR A 145 -6.58 27.07 -2.63
CA THR A 145 -6.71 25.87 -1.80
C THR A 145 -8.09 25.23 -2.03
N ARG A 146 -8.26 24.00 -1.60
CA ARG A 146 -9.56 23.32 -1.65
C ARG A 146 -10.03 23.02 -0.23
N ARG A 147 -11.27 23.43 0.07
CA ARG A 147 -11.92 23.09 1.34
C ARG A 147 -12.54 21.70 1.20
N LEU A 148 -12.27 20.82 2.16
CA LEU A 148 -12.77 19.46 2.19
C LEU A 148 -14.19 19.36 2.75
N ASP A 149 -14.49 20.11 3.82
CA ASP A 149 -15.80 20.14 4.47
C ASP A 149 -16.93 20.48 3.48
N GLY A 150 -17.96 19.66 3.46
CA GLY A 150 -19.11 19.78 2.54
C GLY A 150 -18.84 19.29 1.11
N SER A 151 -17.62 18.79 0.81
CA SER A 151 -17.30 18.26 -0.53
C SER A 151 -17.46 16.73 -0.61
N ARG A 152 -17.56 16.22 -1.84
CA ARG A 152 -17.68 14.77 -2.09
C ARG A 152 -16.30 14.12 -2.24
N ALA A 153 -16.15 12.94 -1.62
CA ALA A 153 -14.99 12.07 -1.77
C ALA A 153 -15.40 10.66 -2.17
N THR A 154 -14.63 10.06 -3.07
CA THR A 154 -14.76 8.65 -3.38
C THR A 154 -13.50 7.91 -2.93
N VAL A 155 -13.67 6.85 -2.15
CA VAL A 155 -12.61 5.93 -1.75
C VAL A 155 -12.78 4.62 -2.52
N LEU A 156 -11.83 4.33 -3.41
CA LEU A 156 -11.76 3.04 -4.08
C LEU A 156 -11.15 2.01 -3.12
N GLY A 157 -11.98 1.09 -2.64
CA GLY A 157 -11.62 0.07 -1.66
C GLY A 157 -12.49 0.13 -0.41
N ARG A 158 -13.06 -1.03 -0.03
CA ARG A 158 -13.90 -1.21 1.19
C ARG A 158 -13.20 -2.07 2.25
N GLY A 159 -11.90 -2.33 2.07
CA GLY A 159 -11.10 -3.12 2.99
C GLY A 159 -10.73 -2.36 4.27
N ALA A 160 -9.83 -2.94 5.04
CA ALA A 160 -9.42 -2.39 6.34
C ALA A 160 -8.88 -0.95 6.25
N ILE A 161 -8.14 -0.60 5.18
CA ILE A 161 -7.60 0.75 4.95
C ILE A 161 -8.72 1.69 4.48
N GLY A 162 -9.42 1.33 3.39
CA GLY A 162 -10.44 2.20 2.80
C GLY A 162 -11.57 2.57 3.76
N SER A 163 -12.00 1.64 4.62
CA SER A 163 -13.02 1.91 5.64
C SER A 163 -12.54 2.90 6.71
N ARG A 164 -11.24 2.86 7.07
CA ARG A 164 -10.65 3.84 8.00
C ARG A 164 -10.55 5.23 7.37
N ILE A 165 -10.12 5.29 6.11
CA ILE A 165 -10.08 6.54 5.34
C ILE A 165 -11.48 7.15 5.26
N ALA A 166 -12.49 6.37 4.85
CA ALA A 166 -13.86 6.86 4.72
C ALA A 166 -14.39 7.46 6.03
N ARG A 167 -14.15 6.77 7.16
CA ARG A 167 -14.55 7.28 8.48
C ARG A 167 -13.85 8.60 8.85
N ALA A 168 -12.56 8.73 8.54
CA ALA A 168 -11.81 9.96 8.80
C ALA A 168 -12.31 11.11 7.93
N LEU A 169 -12.58 10.88 6.64
CA LEU A 169 -13.13 11.89 5.73
C LEU A 169 -14.53 12.35 6.16
N THR A 170 -15.38 11.42 6.63
CA THR A 170 -16.68 11.77 7.21
C THR A 170 -16.49 12.66 8.44
N GLY A 171 -15.50 12.37 9.29
CA GLY A 171 -15.13 13.23 10.44
C GLY A 171 -14.65 14.63 10.03
N LEU A 172 -14.10 14.79 8.82
CA LEU A 172 -13.74 16.09 8.23
C LEU A 172 -14.93 16.81 7.57
N GLY A 173 -16.14 16.28 7.68
CA GLY A 173 -17.37 16.89 7.13
C GLY A 173 -17.58 16.60 5.64
N MET A 174 -16.91 15.62 5.07
CA MET A 174 -17.08 15.24 3.65
C MET A 174 -18.25 14.28 3.46
N GLU A 175 -18.85 14.32 2.26
CA GLU A 175 -19.78 13.29 1.77
C GLU A 175 -18.96 12.17 1.14
N VAL A 176 -18.95 10.97 1.76
CA VAL A 176 -18.03 9.90 1.37
C VAL A 176 -18.76 8.73 0.75
N GLU A 177 -18.35 8.35 -0.45
CA GLU A 177 -18.70 7.08 -1.08
C GLU A 177 -17.51 6.12 -1.07
N THR A 178 -17.77 4.84 -0.75
CA THR A 178 -16.75 3.78 -0.85
C THR A 178 -17.15 2.79 -1.95
N LEU A 179 -16.22 2.53 -2.88
CA LEU A 179 -16.42 1.58 -3.98
C LEU A 179 -15.58 0.33 -3.75
N GLY A 180 -16.25 -0.83 -3.58
CA GLY A 180 -15.62 -2.15 -3.55
C GLY A 180 -15.50 -2.76 -4.94
N ARG A 181 -15.52 -4.10 -5.03
CA ARG A 181 -15.66 -4.79 -6.33
C ARG A 181 -16.99 -4.44 -6.98
N PRO A 182 -17.09 -4.45 -8.33
CA PRO A 182 -18.36 -4.23 -9.01
C PRO A 182 -19.44 -5.20 -8.54
N PRO A 183 -20.73 -4.77 -8.46
CA PRO A 183 -21.82 -5.60 -7.94
C PRO A 183 -22.04 -6.92 -8.70
N ALA A 184 -21.74 -6.94 -10.01
CA ALA A 184 -21.90 -8.12 -10.87
C ALA A 184 -20.67 -9.06 -10.83
N GLY A 185 -19.66 -8.79 -9.98
CA GLY A 185 -18.35 -9.43 -10.07
C GLY A 185 -17.53 -8.88 -11.25
N GLY A 186 -16.30 -9.35 -11.40
CA GLY A 186 -15.41 -8.89 -12.46
C GLY A 186 -14.65 -7.60 -12.12
N ARG A 187 -14.35 -6.78 -13.13
CA ARG A 187 -13.56 -5.56 -13.01
C ARG A 187 -14.40 -4.31 -13.18
N TRP A 188 -13.91 -3.19 -12.65
CA TRP A 188 -14.44 -1.87 -13.00
C TRP A 188 -13.99 -1.51 -14.42
N GLU A 189 -14.95 -1.13 -15.25
CA GLU A 189 -14.65 -0.42 -16.49
C GLU A 189 -14.56 1.08 -16.21
N ALA A 190 -13.69 1.79 -16.95
CA ALA A 190 -13.45 3.22 -16.71
C ALA A 190 -14.76 4.03 -16.74
N ASP A 191 -15.63 3.79 -17.72
CA ASP A 191 -16.93 4.48 -17.84
C ASP A 191 -17.87 4.24 -16.64
N GLN A 192 -17.82 3.05 -16.04
CA GLN A 192 -18.62 2.76 -14.84
C GLN A 192 -18.07 3.52 -13.63
N LEU A 193 -16.75 3.59 -13.52
CA LEU A 193 -16.08 4.33 -12.43
C LEU A 193 -16.34 5.83 -12.58
N VAL A 194 -16.21 6.37 -13.78
CA VAL A 194 -16.49 7.78 -14.09
C VAL A 194 -17.88 8.19 -13.59
N ARG A 195 -18.92 7.44 -13.93
CA ARG A 195 -20.30 7.74 -13.50
C ARG A 195 -20.48 7.78 -11.97
N ARG A 196 -19.61 7.12 -11.21
CA ARG A 196 -19.69 7.08 -9.74
C ARG A 196 -18.93 8.23 -9.09
N ILE A 197 -17.84 8.69 -9.71
CA ILE A 197 -16.96 9.71 -9.14
C ILE A 197 -17.20 11.11 -9.70
N GLU A 198 -17.92 11.22 -10.81
CA GLU A 198 -18.15 12.48 -11.51
C GLU A 198 -18.69 13.58 -10.58
N GLY A 199 -18.06 14.76 -10.66
CA GLY A 199 -18.37 15.92 -9.81
C GLY A 199 -17.90 15.80 -8.36
N GLY A 200 -17.12 14.76 -8.00
CA GLY A 200 -16.43 14.67 -6.72
C GLY A 200 -15.18 15.57 -6.68
N LEU A 201 -14.79 15.99 -5.49
CA LEU A 201 -13.55 16.74 -5.27
C LEU A 201 -12.35 15.81 -5.03
N VAL A 202 -12.57 14.66 -4.39
CA VAL A 202 -11.48 13.78 -3.93
C VAL A 202 -11.69 12.35 -4.42
N LEU A 203 -10.63 11.77 -4.97
CA LEU A 203 -10.52 10.35 -5.29
C LEU A 203 -9.33 9.76 -4.55
N ILE A 204 -9.55 8.72 -3.74
CA ILE A 204 -8.49 8.00 -3.03
C ILE A 204 -8.45 6.55 -3.47
N ALA A 205 -7.28 6.08 -3.93
CA ALA A 205 -7.05 4.70 -4.29
C ALA A 205 -6.54 3.89 -3.09
N ALA A 206 -7.30 2.86 -2.70
CA ALA A 206 -7.00 1.92 -1.61
C ALA A 206 -7.38 0.48 -2.00
N ILE A 207 -7.09 0.09 -3.26
CA ILE A 207 -7.38 -1.22 -3.86
C ILE A 207 -6.09 -2.01 -4.10
N PRO A 208 -6.13 -3.35 -4.16
CA PRO A 208 -4.97 -4.14 -4.53
C PRO A 208 -4.60 -3.92 -6.00
N LEU A 209 -3.32 -4.12 -6.33
CA LEU A 209 -2.86 -4.25 -7.70
C LEU A 209 -3.16 -5.68 -8.18
N LEU A 210 -3.99 -5.78 -9.19
CA LEU A 210 -4.37 -7.01 -9.88
C LEU A 210 -4.36 -6.72 -11.38
N SER A 211 -4.43 -7.74 -12.22
CA SER A 211 -4.55 -7.55 -13.68
C SER A 211 -5.71 -6.65 -14.07
N GLU A 212 -6.85 -6.77 -13.37
CA GLU A 212 -8.05 -5.95 -13.59
C GLU A 212 -7.99 -4.53 -13.01
N THR A 213 -7.06 -4.22 -12.10
CA THR A 213 -6.90 -2.88 -11.50
C THR A 213 -5.68 -2.13 -12.02
N ARG A 214 -4.80 -2.80 -12.76
CA ARG A 214 -3.65 -2.17 -13.41
C ARG A 214 -4.11 -1.14 -14.45
N GLY A 215 -3.67 0.11 -14.31
CA GLY A 215 -4.07 1.22 -15.16
C GLY A 215 -5.56 1.58 -15.11
N LEU A 216 -6.30 1.11 -14.10
CA LEU A 216 -7.72 1.42 -13.93
C LEU A 216 -7.94 2.94 -13.84
N ILE A 217 -7.06 3.65 -13.14
CA ILE A 217 -7.12 5.10 -13.02
C ILE A 217 -6.29 5.69 -14.15
N ASN A 218 -6.98 5.90 -15.26
CA ASN A 218 -6.45 6.53 -16.46
C ASN A 218 -6.94 7.97 -16.60
N GLY A 219 -6.62 8.61 -17.71
CA GLY A 219 -7.00 9.99 -18.00
C GLY A 219 -8.50 10.24 -17.94
N GLN A 220 -9.31 9.33 -18.46
CA GLN A 220 -10.76 9.46 -18.42
C GLN A 220 -11.31 9.47 -16.98
N VAL A 221 -10.77 8.62 -16.13
CA VAL A 221 -11.15 8.56 -14.70
C VAL A 221 -10.72 9.83 -13.96
N LEU A 222 -9.51 10.31 -14.23
CA LEU A 222 -8.99 11.55 -13.61
C LEU A 222 -9.76 12.79 -14.09
N ASP A 223 -10.18 12.84 -15.33
CA ASP A 223 -10.99 13.94 -15.89
C ASP A 223 -12.41 14.02 -15.29
N ALA A 224 -12.89 12.95 -14.62
CA ALA A 224 -14.17 12.94 -13.93
C ALA A 224 -14.18 13.71 -12.59
N ILE A 225 -13.00 14.09 -12.08
CA ILE A 225 -12.84 14.95 -10.91
C ILE A 225 -12.07 16.24 -11.29
N PRO A 226 -12.63 17.09 -12.19
CA PRO A 226 -11.94 18.27 -12.66
C PRO A 226 -11.62 19.20 -11.48
N ASP A 227 -10.40 19.77 -11.49
CA ASP A 227 -9.92 20.61 -10.39
C ASP A 227 -9.91 19.90 -9.03
N GLY A 228 -9.92 18.57 -9.05
CA GLY A 228 -9.98 17.69 -7.89
C GLY A 228 -8.61 17.28 -7.36
N ILE A 229 -8.64 16.46 -6.31
CA ILE A 229 -7.46 15.94 -5.63
C ILE A 229 -7.45 14.42 -5.73
N PHE A 230 -6.34 13.89 -6.21
CA PHE A 230 -6.11 12.46 -6.26
C PHE A 230 -5.12 12.01 -5.18
N VAL A 231 -5.41 10.91 -4.46
CA VAL A 231 -4.50 10.32 -3.47
C VAL A 231 -4.27 8.85 -3.78
N ASN A 232 -3.00 8.43 -3.89
CA ASN A 232 -2.64 7.03 -4.08
C ASN A 232 -1.72 6.54 -2.97
N ILE A 233 -2.22 5.55 -2.19
CA ILE A 233 -1.47 4.86 -1.12
C ILE A 233 -1.43 3.34 -1.34
N CYS A 234 -1.84 2.86 -2.50
CA CYS A 234 -1.93 1.42 -2.76
C CYS A 234 -0.74 0.89 -3.57
N ARG A 235 -0.77 1.01 -4.89
CA ARG A 235 0.33 0.68 -5.81
C ARG A 235 0.35 1.70 -6.95
N ALA A 236 1.52 2.08 -7.42
CA ALA A 236 1.64 3.09 -8.48
C ALA A 236 0.94 2.65 -9.76
N GLU A 237 1.10 1.40 -10.15
CA GLU A 237 0.61 0.85 -11.42
C GLU A 237 -0.93 0.71 -11.51
N VAL A 238 -1.66 1.00 -10.44
CA VAL A 238 -3.12 1.19 -10.51
C VAL A 238 -3.49 2.42 -11.33
N VAL A 239 -2.54 3.34 -11.47
CA VAL A 239 -2.66 4.61 -12.18
C VAL A 239 -1.77 4.60 -13.42
N VAL A 240 -2.24 5.17 -14.52
CA VAL A 240 -1.43 5.46 -15.70
C VAL A 240 -0.58 6.69 -15.41
N GLU A 241 0.75 6.51 -15.36
CA GLU A 241 1.72 7.53 -14.93
C GLU A 241 1.62 8.82 -15.76
N ASP A 242 1.66 8.69 -17.09
CA ASP A 242 1.61 9.83 -18.01
C ASP A 242 0.29 10.60 -17.86
N ASP A 243 -0.82 9.90 -17.75
CA ASP A 243 -2.14 10.50 -17.58
C ASP A 243 -2.26 11.34 -16.31
N LEU A 244 -1.68 10.87 -15.21
CA LEU A 244 -1.66 11.61 -13.93
C LEU A 244 -0.76 12.83 -14.02
N TYR A 245 0.46 12.64 -14.55
CA TYR A 245 1.42 13.74 -14.69
C TYR A 245 0.88 14.86 -15.56
N ASP A 246 0.33 14.55 -16.73
CA ASP A 246 -0.18 15.55 -17.67
C ASP A 246 -1.30 16.40 -17.04
N ARG A 247 -2.21 15.78 -16.29
CA ARG A 247 -3.32 16.49 -15.61
C ARG A 247 -2.90 17.34 -14.44
N LEU A 248 -1.81 16.98 -13.80
CA LEU A 248 -1.21 17.79 -12.74
C LEU A 248 -0.41 18.96 -13.33
N SER A 249 0.33 18.73 -14.40
CA SER A 249 1.19 19.74 -15.03
C SER A 249 0.39 20.80 -15.78
N ASP A 250 -0.73 20.43 -16.41
CA ASP A 250 -1.61 21.36 -17.12
C ASP A 250 -2.74 21.96 -16.25
N GLY A 251 -2.83 21.54 -14.98
CA GLY A 251 -3.76 22.08 -13.99
C GLY A 251 -5.20 21.55 -14.10
N ARG A 252 -5.48 20.49 -14.88
CA ARG A 252 -6.79 19.83 -14.90
C ARG A 252 -7.09 19.14 -13.57
N LEU A 253 -6.09 18.62 -12.89
CA LEU A 253 -6.16 18.24 -11.48
C LEU A 253 -5.55 19.35 -10.62
N PHE A 254 -6.21 19.66 -9.52
CA PHE A 254 -5.73 20.66 -8.56
C PHE A 254 -4.44 20.18 -7.86
N ALA A 255 -4.43 18.94 -7.34
CA ALA A 255 -3.28 18.39 -6.63
C ALA A 255 -3.31 16.88 -6.56
N ALA A 256 -2.18 16.28 -6.18
CA ALA A 256 -2.09 14.87 -5.80
C ALA A 256 -1.29 14.66 -4.52
N GLY A 257 -1.64 13.57 -3.80
CA GLY A 257 -0.86 13.01 -2.69
C GLY A 257 -0.45 11.57 -3.01
N LEU A 258 0.86 11.31 -3.07
CA LEU A 258 1.39 10.03 -3.54
C LEU A 258 2.36 9.44 -2.51
N ASP A 259 2.08 8.20 -2.06
CA ASP A 259 2.97 7.41 -1.21
C ASP A 259 3.58 6.22 -1.97
N VAL A 260 3.22 6.01 -3.23
CA VAL A 260 3.67 4.87 -4.04
C VAL A 260 4.14 5.33 -5.41
N TRP A 261 5.17 4.62 -5.94
CA TRP A 261 5.94 5.09 -7.07
C TRP A 261 6.19 3.98 -8.10
N TRP A 262 6.37 4.36 -9.37
CA TRP A 262 6.63 3.46 -10.49
C TRP A 262 8.07 2.97 -10.54
N ARG A 263 8.99 3.74 -9.91
CA ARG A 263 10.39 3.34 -9.76
C ARG A 263 10.75 3.37 -8.29
N ILE A 264 11.28 2.24 -7.81
CA ILE A 264 11.71 2.07 -6.42
C ILE A 264 13.15 1.61 -6.47
N PRO A 265 14.06 2.17 -5.62
CA PRO A 265 15.46 1.74 -5.58
C PRO A 265 15.56 0.25 -5.26
N GLU A 266 16.36 -0.48 -6.02
CA GLU A 266 16.61 -1.91 -5.81
C GLU A 266 17.87 -2.16 -4.99
N THR A 267 18.78 -1.19 -4.91
CA THR A 267 20.04 -1.27 -4.17
C THR A 267 20.18 -0.11 -3.17
N ILE A 268 21.11 -0.25 -2.23
CA ILE A 268 21.40 0.80 -1.25
C ILE A 268 22.00 2.04 -1.94
N GLU A 269 22.81 1.82 -2.96
CA GLU A 269 23.47 2.87 -3.71
C GLU A 269 22.47 3.76 -4.45
N GLU A 270 21.36 3.18 -4.91
CA GLU A 270 20.30 3.92 -5.60
C GLU A 270 19.45 4.79 -4.67
N GLN A 271 19.47 4.55 -3.35
CA GLN A 271 18.55 5.21 -2.42
C GLN A 271 18.75 6.74 -2.32
N MET A 272 19.90 7.27 -2.75
CA MET A 272 20.22 8.70 -2.62
C MET A 272 19.84 9.53 -3.85
N ASP A 273 19.75 8.93 -5.03
CA ASP A 273 19.47 9.63 -6.29
C ASP A 273 18.67 8.72 -7.24
N HIS A 274 17.43 8.43 -6.87
CA HIS A 274 16.55 7.56 -7.63
C HIS A 274 15.24 8.29 -7.93
N PRO A 275 14.97 8.66 -9.21
CA PRO A 275 13.71 9.31 -9.54
C PRO A 275 12.54 8.35 -9.30
N PRO A 276 11.44 8.81 -8.68
CA PRO A 276 10.33 7.94 -8.27
C PRO A 276 9.45 7.47 -9.44
N GLY A 277 9.62 8.04 -10.62
CA GLY A 277 8.87 7.70 -11.83
C GLY A 277 9.65 8.05 -13.09
N ASN A 278 9.02 7.83 -14.25
CA ASN A 278 9.58 8.24 -15.55
C ASN A 278 9.27 9.72 -15.84
N ARG A 279 8.28 10.29 -15.13
CA ARG A 279 7.91 11.71 -15.23
C ARG A 279 8.42 12.47 -14.00
N PRO A 280 8.81 13.73 -14.15
CA PRO A 280 9.43 14.53 -13.08
C PRO A 280 8.38 15.12 -12.11
N PHE A 281 7.69 14.26 -11.36
CA PHE A 281 6.70 14.68 -10.35
C PHE A 281 7.29 15.60 -9.28
N GLN A 282 8.59 15.48 -8.99
CA GLN A 282 9.32 16.31 -8.02
C GLN A 282 9.36 17.80 -8.41
N ASP A 283 9.14 18.12 -9.68
CA ASP A 283 9.14 19.50 -10.19
C ASP A 283 7.75 20.16 -10.08
N LEU A 284 6.73 19.39 -9.68
CA LEU A 284 5.37 19.89 -9.55
C LEU A 284 5.07 20.34 -8.11
N ASP A 285 4.70 21.62 -7.96
CA ASP A 285 4.35 22.22 -6.66
C ASP A 285 3.01 21.72 -6.08
N ASN A 286 2.17 21.11 -6.91
CA ASN A 286 0.87 20.57 -6.53
C ASN A 286 0.88 19.07 -6.24
N VAL A 287 2.06 18.47 -6.06
CA VAL A 287 2.22 17.07 -5.65
C VAL A 287 2.84 16.99 -4.26
N VAL A 288 2.22 16.26 -3.36
CA VAL A 288 2.77 15.88 -2.06
C VAL A 288 3.27 14.46 -2.14
N MET A 289 4.55 14.26 -1.84
CA MET A 289 5.28 13.02 -2.09
C MET A 289 5.83 12.44 -0.79
N THR A 290 5.62 11.14 -0.57
CA THR A 290 6.26 10.36 0.51
C THR A 290 6.85 9.06 -0.07
N PRO A 291 7.99 8.57 0.47
CA PRO A 291 8.73 7.44 -0.13
C PRO A 291 8.21 6.07 0.35
N LYS A 292 6.92 5.77 0.13
CA LYS A 292 6.26 4.49 0.47
C LYS A 292 6.37 4.15 1.97
N VAL A 293 6.08 5.13 2.81
CA VAL A 293 6.18 5.00 4.28
C VAL A 293 4.85 4.73 4.98
N GLY A 294 3.73 4.74 4.25
CA GLY A 294 2.38 4.57 4.82
C GLY A 294 2.15 3.25 5.54
N GLY A 295 2.99 2.23 5.27
CA GLY A 295 2.95 0.95 5.98
C GLY A 295 3.54 0.97 7.39
N GLY A 296 4.25 2.04 7.80
CA GLY A 296 4.93 2.12 9.10
C GLY A 296 6.08 1.12 9.23
N LEU A 297 6.75 0.78 8.13
CA LEU A 297 7.82 -0.21 8.11
C LEU A 297 8.97 0.17 9.06
N GLY A 298 9.36 -0.78 9.91
CA GLY A 298 10.45 -0.60 10.88
C GLY A 298 10.05 0.13 12.17
N GLU A 299 8.80 0.56 12.31
CA GLU A 299 8.29 1.10 13.57
C GLU A 299 8.02 -0.05 14.56
N PRO A 300 8.61 -0.05 15.77
CA PRO A 300 8.51 -1.18 16.72
C PRO A 300 7.07 -1.59 17.04
N GLU A 301 6.17 -0.62 17.20
CA GLU A 301 4.75 -0.91 17.46
C GLU A 301 4.07 -1.59 16.26
N ILE A 302 4.38 -1.17 15.05
CA ILE A 302 3.82 -1.76 13.82
C ILE A 302 4.35 -3.17 13.62
N GLU A 303 5.64 -3.41 13.85
CA GLU A 303 6.23 -4.75 13.76
C GLU A 303 5.66 -5.69 14.84
N ARG A 304 5.40 -5.21 16.05
CA ARG A 304 4.72 -5.99 17.09
C ARG A 304 3.28 -6.35 16.68
N ARG A 305 2.51 -5.41 16.16
CA ARG A 305 1.14 -5.68 15.64
C ARG A 305 1.15 -6.67 14.48
N ARG A 306 2.16 -6.59 13.62
CA ARG A 306 2.38 -7.56 12.55
C ARG A 306 2.53 -8.97 13.13
N ALA A 307 3.39 -9.14 14.13
CA ALA A 307 3.60 -10.41 14.80
C ALA A 307 2.34 -10.91 15.53
N GLU A 308 1.59 -10.03 16.19
CA GLU A 308 0.33 -10.37 16.87
C GLU A 308 -0.72 -10.92 15.89
N GLU A 309 -0.91 -10.28 14.72
CA GLU A 309 -1.87 -10.78 13.72
C GLU A 309 -1.42 -12.11 13.11
N VAL A 310 -0.12 -12.30 12.82
CA VAL A 310 0.40 -13.58 12.35
C VAL A 310 0.26 -14.67 13.41
N ALA A 311 0.60 -14.38 14.66
CA ALA A 311 0.45 -15.31 15.77
C ALA A 311 -1.01 -15.73 15.98
N ALA A 312 -1.96 -14.82 15.79
CA ALA A 312 -3.38 -15.16 15.84
C ALA A 312 -3.77 -16.19 14.78
N ILE A 313 -3.28 -16.04 13.54
CA ILE A 313 -3.49 -17.04 12.48
C ILE A 313 -2.85 -18.39 12.83
N LEU A 314 -1.62 -18.39 13.38
CA LEU A 314 -0.96 -19.63 13.78
C LEU A 314 -1.73 -20.35 14.89
N ARG A 315 -2.32 -19.62 15.83
CA ARG A 315 -3.17 -20.21 16.89
C ARG A 315 -4.44 -20.85 16.33
N GLU A 316 -5.07 -20.24 15.32
CA GLU A 316 -6.20 -20.84 14.60
C GLU A 316 -5.80 -22.14 13.88
N LEU A 317 -4.60 -22.21 13.30
CA LEU A 317 -4.11 -23.40 12.59
C LEU A 317 -3.66 -24.52 13.53
N ALA A 318 -3.30 -24.22 14.77
CA ALA A 318 -2.85 -25.19 15.77
C ALA A 318 -4.00 -25.89 16.52
N THR A 319 -5.24 -25.45 16.35
CA THR A 319 -6.48 -26.03 16.94
C THR A 319 -7.11 -27.04 16.02
#